data_f0a1e002a3b5f9798ecea74625a4d0bf
#
_entry.id   f0a1e002a3b5f9798ecea74625a4d0bf
#
_cell.length_a   1.000
_cell.length_b   1.000
_cell.length_c   1.000
_cell.angle_alpha   90.00
_cell.angle_beta   90.00
_cell.angle_gamma   90.00
#
_symmetry.space_group_name_H-M   'P 1'
#
loop_
_entity.id
_entity.type
_entity.pdbx_description
1 polymer ?
#
loop_
_entity_poly.entity_id
_entity_poly.type
_entity_poly.pdbx_seq_one_letter_code
_entity_poly.pdbx_strand_id
1 'polypeptide(L)'
;TNDSAQPWSKEEKLKWICPVPGYDRHFAITEQFGFELVTVPMEEDGPDVEAVEKLVADPAVKGMWVVPMFANPTGAVISEDKARRLARMQAGAPDFRIVWDNAYAVHTLTEDFPEILPILDIAEEEGNPNRFWAMSSTSKITFAGAGVGFFGTSEDNLEWYLEHAGIRGIGPNKINQLAHHEFFGSAEGVRAVMRRHAALIKPKFEAVLRILDKRLGEYEVAQWTNPKGGYFISLDVVDGTANRVWELARDAGILLTQAGSAFPYGQDDNDRNIRLAPTLPPQEEVEAAMDGVATC
;
A
#
# COMPACT_ATOMS: atom_id res chain seq x y z
N THR A 1 13.77 3.78 17.80
CA THR A 1 14.54 4.51 16.78
C THR A 1 15.70 5.26 17.42
N ASN A 2 16.63 5.78 16.60
CA ASN A 2 17.75 6.63 17.05
C ASN A 2 17.29 7.89 17.82
N ASP A 3 16.11 8.44 17.50
CA ASP A 3 15.56 9.64 18.16
C ASP A 3 14.65 9.31 19.37
N SER A 4 14.49 8.04 19.71
CA SER A 4 13.65 7.63 20.86
C SER A 4 14.38 7.83 22.17
N ALA A 5 13.70 8.47 23.13
CA ALA A 5 14.21 8.60 24.51
C ALA A 5 14.27 7.24 25.24
N GLN A 6 13.39 6.31 24.85
CA GLN A 6 13.34 4.92 25.33
C GLN A 6 12.78 4.01 24.21
N PRO A 7 12.99 2.68 24.30
CA PRO A 7 12.35 1.76 23.36
C PRO A 7 10.83 1.88 23.38
N TRP A 8 10.18 1.83 22.21
CA TRP A 8 8.71 1.87 22.09
C TRP A 8 8.01 0.80 22.93
N SER A 9 8.64 -0.36 23.12
CA SER A 9 8.11 -1.43 23.99
C SER A 9 7.97 -1.07 25.48
N LYS A 10 8.48 0.09 25.89
CA LYS A 10 8.37 0.63 27.26
C LYS A 10 7.41 1.81 27.36
N GLU A 11 6.84 2.23 26.26
CA GLU A 11 5.83 3.29 26.24
C GLU A 11 4.48 2.74 26.71
N GLU A 12 3.73 3.53 27.46
CA GLU A 12 2.40 3.12 27.97
C GLU A 12 1.34 3.10 26.86
N LYS A 13 1.47 4.00 25.88
CA LYS A 13 0.55 4.13 24.74
C LYS A 13 1.35 4.31 23.47
N LEU A 14 1.00 3.51 22.48
CA LEU A 14 1.56 3.58 21.14
C LEU A 14 0.42 3.66 20.14
N LYS A 15 0.46 4.66 19.27
CA LYS A 15 -0.49 4.84 18.19
C LYS A 15 0.22 4.83 16.86
N TRP A 16 -0.49 4.33 15.84
CA TRP A 16 0.01 4.29 14.46
C TRP A 16 -1.07 4.72 13.49
N ILE A 17 -0.75 5.65 12.61
CA ILE A 17 -1.69 6.16 11.62
C ILE A 17 -1.79 5.17 10.45
N CYS A 18 -3.01 4.79 10.12
CA CYS A 18 -3.37 3.85 9.08
C CYS A 18 -4.31 4.52 8.07
N PRO A 19 -3.83 4.93 6.91
CA PRO A 19 -4.71 5.38 5.83
C PRO A 19 -5.66 4.26 5.39
N VAL A 20 -6.94 4.58 5.25
CA VAL A 20 -7.99 3.61 4.91
C VAL A 20 -8.86 4.08 3.74
N PRO A 21 -9.29 3.18 2.85
CA PRO A 21 -8.93 1.76 2.82
C PRO A 21 -7.43 1.55 2.55
N GLY A 22 -6.82 0.52 3.14
CA GLY A 22 -5.38 0.28 3.09
C GLY A 22 -4.99 -1.19 3.06
N TYR A 23 -3.69 -1.48 3.24
CA TYR A 23 -3.15 -2.82 3.17
C TYR A 23 -3.30 -3.55 4.52
N ASP A 24 -4.09 -4.61 4.53
CA ASP A 24 -4.40 -5.45 5.70
C ASP A 24 -3.15 -5.96 6.45
N ARG A 25 -2.05 -6.26 5.74
CA ARG A 25 -0.80 -6.71 6.37
C ARG A 25 -0.16 -5.63 7.22
N HIS A 26 -0.22 -4.37 6.81
CA HIS A 26 0.25 -3.23 7.61
C HIS A 26 -0.49 -3.17 8.94
N PHE A 27 -1.81 -3.31 8.91
CA PHE A 27 -2.64 -3.29 10.11
C PHE A 27 -2.32 -4.45 11.04
N ALA A 28 -2.27 -5.67 10.50
CA ALA A 28 -1.97 -6.87 11.28
C ALA A 28 -0.58 -6.82 11.95
N ILE A 29 0.44 -6.29 11.26
CA ILE A 29 1.78 -6.10 11.85
C ILE A 29 1.72 -5.10 13.00
N THR A 30 1.07 -3.96 12.79
CA THR A 30 0.98 -2.89 13.77
C THR A 30 0.22 -3.33 15.02
N GLU A 31 -0.90 -4.02 14.84
CA GLU A 31 -1.70 -4.61 15.91
C GLU A 31 -0.89 -5.65 16.70
N GLN A 32 -0.15 -6.54 16.02
CA GLN A 32 0.69 -7.56 16.64
C GLN A 32 1.74 -6.96 17.59
N PHE A 33 2.25 -5.76 17.29
CA PHE A 33 3.19 -5.04 18.14
C PHE A 33 2.52 -4.15 19.19
N GLY A 34 1.22 -4.23 19.36
CA GLY A 34 0.46 -3.57 20.42
C GLY A 34 0.19 -2.08 20.19
N PHE A 35 0.27 -1.61 18.94
CA PHE A 35 -0.13 -0.25 18.61
C PHE A 35 -1.66 -0.13 18.51
N GLU A 36 -2.21 0.95 19.03
CA GLU A 36 -3.55 1.41 18.70
C GLU A 36 -3.53 1.98 17.26
N LEU A 37 -4.37 1.43 16.39
CA LEU A 37 -4.45 1.86 15.01
C LEU A 37 -5.46 3.00 14.89
N VAL A 38 -5.00 4.15 14.42
CA VAL A 38 -5.85 5.34 14.19
C VAL A 38 -5.96 5.59 12.69
N THR A 39 -7.19 5.74 12.21
CA THR A 39 -7.46 5.84 10.78
C THR A 39 -7.47 7.28 10.28
N VAL A 40 -7.07 7.46 9.02
CA VAL A 40 -7.29 8.66 8.22
C VAL A 40 -7.81 8.25 6.85
N PRO A 41 -8.68 9.04 6.21
CA PRO A 41 -9.16 8.72 4.87
C PRO A 41 -8.03 8.70 3.82
N MET A 42 -8.15 7.79 2.85
CA MET A 42 -7.42 7.89 1.58
C MET A 42 -8.22 8.74 0.60
N GLU A 43 -7.51 9.65 -0.07
CA GLU A 43 -8.02 10.48 -1.16
C GLU A 43 -7.41 10.02 -2.50
N GLU A 44 -7.79 10.66 -3.60
CA GLU A 44 -7.32 10.26 -4.94
C GLU A 44 -5.80 10.39 -5.13
N ASP A 45 -5.17 11.33 -4.41
CA ASP A 45 -3.74 11.64 -4.49
C ASP A 45 -2.98 11.38 -3.19
N GLY A 46 -3.42 10.42 -2.39
CA GLY A 46 -2.78 10.01 -1.14
C GLY A 46 -3.67 10.19 0.10
N PRO A 47 -3.11 10.09 1.33
CA PRO A 47 -3.90 10.22 2.54
C PRO A 47 -4.39 11.67 2.76
N ASP A 48 -5.45 11.83 3.55
CA ASP A 48 -5.86 13.14 4.09
C ASP A 48 -4.78 13.66 5.03
N VAL A 49 -3.89 14.50 4.50
CA VAL A 49 -2.75 15.04 5.25
C VAL A 49 -3.20 16.00 6.34
N GLU A 50 -4.33 16.69 6.18
CA GLU A 50 -4.86 17.59 7.22
C GLU A 50 -5.31 16.79 8.45
N ALA A 51 -5.94 15.64 8.25
CA ALA A 51 -6.26 14.72 9.32
C ALA A 51 -4.99 14.14 9.99
N VAL A 52 -3.97 13.80 9.19
CA VAL A 52 -2.67 13.34 9.71
C VAL A 52 -2.01 14.41 10.59
N GLU A 53 -1.93 15.67 10.12
CA GLU A 53 -1.32 16.79 10.86
C GLU A 53 -1.98 17.02 12.24
N LYS A 54 -3.29 16.79 12.34
CA LYS A 54 -4.01 16.86 13.63
C LYS A 54 -3.64 15.72 14.58
N LEU A 55 -3.47 14.52 14.05
CA LEU A 55 -3.17 13.32 14.86
C LEU A 55 -1.72 13.28 15.34
N VAL A 56 -0.76 13.69 14.52
CA VAL A 56 0.67 13.62 14.88
C VAL A 56 1.08 14.61 15.98
N ALA A 57 0.21 15.52 16.39
CA ALA A 57 0.43 16.38 17.56
C ALA A 57 0.45 15.56 18.86
N ASP A 58 -0.20 14.39 18.91
CA ASP A 58 -0.17 13.47 20.04
C ASP A 58 1.18 12.74 20.09
N PRO A 59 1.99 12.87 21.15
CA PRO A 59 3.30 12.20 21.26
C PRO A 59 3.21 10.66 21.34
N ALA A 60 2.03 10.09 21.55
CA ALA A 60 1.80 8.66 21.49
C ALA A 60 1.79 8.14 20.03
N VAL A 61 1.59 9.01 19.04
CA VAL A 61 1.62 8.66 17.60
C VAL A 61 3.08 8.51 17.17
N LYS A 62 3.51 7.28 16.94
CA LYS A 62 4.91 6.94 16.62
C LYS A 62 5.18 6.73 15.14
N GLY A 63 4.14 6.56 14.35
CA GLY A 63 4.37 6.38 12.93
C GLY A 63 3.10 6.29 12.09
N MET A 64 3.35 6.12 10.80
CA MET A 64 2.34 6.06 9.76
C MET A 64 2.78 5.12 8.64
N TRP A 65 1.83 4.42 8.04
CA TRP A 65 2.03 3.70 6.78
C TRP A 65 1.68 4.58 5.59
N VAL A 66 2.50 4.53 4.54
CA VAL A 66 2.20 5.15 3.24
C VAL A 66 2.60 4.19 2.13
N VAL A 67 1.68 3.87 1.23
CA VAL A 67 1.95 3.22 -0.05
C VAL A 67 1.89 4.29 -1.13
N PRO A 68 3.04 4.84 -1.59
CA PRO A 68 3.06 6.07 -2.38
C PRO A 68 2.59 5.89 -3.83
N MET A 69 2.75 4.67 -4.37
CA MET A 69 2.46 4.37 -5.77
C MET A 69 1.41 3.28 -5.84
N PHE A 70 0.31 3.57 -6.55
CA PHE A 70 -0.77 2.60 -6.78
C PHE A 70 -1.22 1.90 -5.50
N ALA A 71 -1.58 2.69 -4.49
CA ALA A 71 -1.91 2.24 -3.14
C ALA A 71 -2.93 1.09 -3.15
N ASN A 72 -2.73 0.11 -2.27
CA ASN A 72 -3.63 -1.02 -2.08
C ASN A 72 -4.73 -0.63 -1.07
N PRO A 73 -6.04 -0.67 -1.45
CA PRO A 73 -6.60 -1.11 -2.71
C PRO A 73 -6.96 0.02 -3.69
N THR A 74 -6.80 1.28 -3.35
CA THR A 74 -7.37 2.43 -4.06
C THR A 74 -6.74 2.70 -5.43
N GLY A 75 -5.48 2.31 -5.62
CA GLY A 75 -4.70 2.66 -6.81
C GLY A 75 -4.20 4.11 -6.81
N ALA A 76 -4.37 4.85 -5.72
CA ALA A 76 -3.91 6.22 -5.57
C ALA A 76 -2.38 6.33 -5.72
N VAL A 77 -1.93 7.44 -6.29
CA VAL A 77 -0.52 7.83 -6.37
C VAL A 77 -0.38 9.14 -5.60
N ILE A 78 0.53 9.16 -4.61
CA ILE A 78 0.68 10.34 -3.76
C ILE A 78 1.20 11.53 -4.56
N SER A 79 0.60 12.71 -4.35
CA SER A 79 1.08 13.96 -4.93
C SER A 79 2.35 14.45 -4.23
N GLU A 80 3.20 15.19 -4.95
CA GLU A 80 4.40 15.80 -4.38
C GLU A 80 4.06 16.76 -3.24
N ASP A 81 2.98 17.52 -3.37
CA ASP A 81 2.52 18.45 -2.31
C ASP A 81 2.25 17.71 -1.01
N LYS A 82 1.49 16.60 -1.06
CA LYS A 82 1.21 15.77 0.12
C LYS A 82 2.48 15.14 0.69
N ALA A 83 3.38 14.64 -0.17
CA ALA A 83 4.65 14.08 0.26
C ALA A 83 5.51 15.13 1.00
N ARG A 84 5.60 16.36 0.46
CA ARG A 84 6.29 17.48 1.11
C ARG A 84 5.63 17.91 2.41
N ARG A 85 4.29 17.95 2.48
CA ARG A 85 3.57 18.23 3.73
C ARG A 85 3.88 17.19 4.80
N LEU A 86 3.84 15.89 4.47
CA LEU A 86 4.23 14.82 5.38
C LEU A 86 5.70 14.93 5.85
N ALA A 87 6.60 15.37 4.95
CA ALA A 87 8.00 15.57 5.29
C ALA A 87 8.20 16.70 6.31
N ARG A 88 7.57 17.87 6.09
CA ARG A 88 7.79 19.07 6.92
C ARG A 88 6.92 19.17 8.18
N MET A 89 5.85 18.36 8.29
CA MET A 89 4.93 18.48 9.42
C MET A 89 5.64 18.30 10.77
N GLN A 90 5.18 19.06 11.76
CA GLN A 90 5.69 18.95 13.13
C GLN A 90 4.96 17.81 13.84
N ALA A 91 5.70 16.85 14.39
CA ALA A 91 5.16 15.75 15.17
C ALA A 91 5.42 15.98 16.68
N GLY A 92 4.46 15.59 17.51
CA GLY A 92 4.61 15.62 18.96
C GLY A 92 5.65 14.60 19.47
N ALA A 93 5.84 13.50 18.74
CA ALA A 93 6.89 12.52 19.01
C ALA A 93 8.15 12.83 18.19
N PRO A 94 9.33 13.05 18.80
CA PRO A 94 10.57 13.27 18.04
C PRO A 94 10.99 12.07 17.21
N ASP A 95 10.56 10.89 17.63
CA ASP A 95 10.84 9.60 17.01
C ASP A 95 9.74 9.11 16.06
N PHE A 96 8.84 10.01 15.62
CA PHE A 96 7.82 9.70 14.64
C PHE A 96 8.44 9.33 13.28
N ARG A 97 7.97 8.22 12.70
CA ARG A 97 8.46 7.71 11.40
C ARG A 97 7.32 7.41 10.44
N ILE A 98 7.59 7.66 9.17
CA ILE A 98 6.71 7.26 8.06
C ILE A 98 7.35 6.07 7.35
N VAL A 99 6.67 4.92 7.37
CA VAL A 99 7.07 3.78 6.55
C VAL A 99 6.51 3.97 5.15
N TRP A 100 7.40 4.26 4.22
CA TRP A 100 7.13 4.52 2.81
C TRP A 100 7.29 3.23 2.02
N ASP A 101 6.20 2.43 1.98
CA ASP A 101 6.19 1.10 1.34
C ASP A 101 5.93 1.23 -0.17
N ASN A 102 7.00 1.39 -0.93
CA ASN A 102 6.94 1.55 -2.39
C ASN A 102 6.94 0.19 -3.10
N ALA A 103 5.96 -0.65 -2.76
CA ALA A 103 5.83 -2.00 -3.30
C ALA A 103 5.42 -2.04 -4.78
N TYR A 104 4.84 -0.95 -5.30
CA TYR A 104 4.28 -0.88 -6.65
C TYR A 104 4.97 0.15 -7.56
N ALA A 105 6.17 0.61 -7.23
CA ALA A 105 6.90 1.67 -7.94
C ALA A 105 6.90 1.58 -9.47
N VAL A 106 6.89 0.37 -10.02
CA VAL A 106 6.99 0.09 -11.46
C VAL A 106 5.80 -0.71 -12.03
N HIS A 107 4.69 -0.77 -11.29
CA HIS A 107 3.51 -1.58 -11.63
C HIS A 107 2.46 -0.78 -12.42
N THR A 108 2.90 -0.04 -13.43
CA THR A 108 1.99 0.72 -14.31
C THR A 108 1.15 -0.20 -15.21
N LEU A 109 -0.08 0.21 -15.48
CA LEU A 109 -0.95 -0.36 -16.52
C LEU A 109 -1.02 0.54 -17.76
N THR A 110 -0.30 1.66 -17.75
CA THR A 110 -0.17 2.61 -18.85
C THR A 110 1.15 2.41 -19.60
N GLU A 111 1.35 3.11 -20.71
CA GLU A 111 2.61 3.06 -21.47
C GLU A 111 3.75 3.73 -20.70
N ASP A 112 3.42 4.80 -19.96
CA ASP A 112 4.38 5.58 -19.19
C ASP A 112 4.51 5.06 -17.76
N PHE A 113 5.75 5.11 -17.26
CA PHE A 113 6.02 4.91 -15.84
C PHE A 113 5.88 6.26 -15.13
N PRO A 114 5.03 6.36 -14.10
CA PRO A 114 4.95 7.59 -13.32
C PRO A 114 6.28 7.87 -12.62
N GLU A 115 6.54 9.15 -12.38
CA GLU A 115 7.71 9.60 -11.64
C GLU A 115 7.65 9.11 -10.20
N ILE A 116 8.78 8.57 -9.72
CA ILE A 116 8.95 8.16 -8.33
C ILE A 116 9.55 9.34 -7.57
N LEU A 117 8.82 9.83 -6.58
CA LEU A 117 9.27 10.94 -5.75
C LEU A 117 10.55 10.55 -4.98
N PRO A 118 11.61 11.38 -5.01
CA PRO A 118 12.83 11.16 -4.24
C PRO A 118 12.60 11.52 -2.77
N ILE A 119 11.84 10.70 -2.05
CA ILE A 119 11.30 11.03 -0.72
C ILE A 119 12.37 11.33 0.33
N LEU A 120 13.55 10.73 0.22
CA LEU A 120 14.65 10.99 1.15
C LEU A 120 15.25 12.38 0.91
N ASP A 121 15.42 12.79 -0.35
CA ASP A 121 15.88 14.15 -0.70
C ASP A 121 14.84 15.19 -0.26
N ILE A 122 13.55 14.90 -0.50
CA ILE A 122 12.45 15.75 -0.01
C ILE A 122 12.49 15.88 1.51
N ALA A 123 12.75 14.80 2.25
CA ALA A 123 12.85 14.86 3.70
C ALA A 123 14.00 15.74 4.19
N GLU A 124 15.13 15.70 3.51
CA GLU A 124 16.29 16.55 3.80
C GLU A 124 15.99 18.02 3.49
N GLU A 125 15.43 18.31 2.31
CA GLU A 125 15.01 19.66 1.89
C GLU A 125 14.00 20.28 2.88
N GLU A 126 13.07 19.49 3.41
CA GLU A 126 12.04 19.93 4.36
C GLU A 126 12.52 19.89 5.83
N GLY A 127 13.81 19.59 6.08
CA GLY A 127 14.46 19.68 7.40
C GLY A 127 14.18 18.54 8.37
N ASN A 128 13.67 17.41 7.87
CA ASN A 128 13.37 16.21 8.68
C ASN A 128 13.98 14.94 8.05
N PRO A 129 15.31 14.83 7.91
CA PRO A 129 15.97 13.72 7.20
C PRO A 129 15.63 12.35 7.78
N ASN A 130 15.37 12.25 9.09
CA ASN A 130 15.05 11.00 9.77
C ASN A 130 13.59 10.56 9.62
N ARG A 131 12.74 11.32 8.90
CA ARG A 131 11.28 11.12 8.83
C ARG A 131 10.89 9.80 8.20
N PHE A 132 11.58 9.36 7.14
CA PHE A 132 11.13 8.25 6.31
C PHE A 132 12.00 6.99 6.43
N TRP A 133 11.31 5.87 6.44
CA TRP A 133 11.83 4.56 6.18
C TRP A 133 11.29 4.09 4.83
N ALA A 134 12.06 4.28 3.77
CA ALA A 134 11.67 3.91 2.41
C ALA A 134 11.97 2.42 2.17
N MET A 135 10.95 1.69 1.76
CA MET A 135 11.03 0.26 1.49
C MET A 135 10.57 -0.04 0.06
N SER A 136 11.17 -1.04 -0.56
CA SER A 136 10.75 -1.58 -1.84
C SER A 136 11.12 -3.05 -1.94
N SER A 137 10.56 -3.76 -2.93
CA SER A 137 10.82 -5.18 -3.12
C SER A 137 10.56 -5.64 -4.55
N THR A 138 11.31 -6.65 -4.99
CA THR A 138 11.04 -7.35 -6.25
C THR A 138 10.04 -8.49 -6.11
N SER A 139 9.42 -8.70 -4.94
CA SER A 139 8.52 -9.83 -4.68
C SER A 139 7.32 -9.89 -5.63
N LYS A 140 6.83 -8.74 -6.11
CA LYS A 140 5.74 -8.63 -7.08
C LYS A 140 6.22 -8.45 -8.53
N ILE A 141 7.55 -8.43 -8.75
CA ILE A 141 8.19 -8.32 -10.07
C ILE A 141 8.70 -9.68 -10.53
N THR A 142 9.26 -10.48 -9.61
CA THR A 142 9.74 -11.85 -9.86
C THR A 142 8.86 -12.88 -9.16
N PHE A 143 9.37 -13.53 -8.12
CA PHE A 143 8.63 -14.55 -7.36
C PHE A 143 8.46 -14.14 -5.89
N ALA A 144 7.28 -14.31 -5.37
CA ALA A 144 7.04 -14.21 -3.93
C ALA A 144 7.94 -15.19 -3.17
N GLY A 145 8.57 -14.72 -2.09
CA GLY A 145 9.53 -15.51 -1.31
C GLY A 145 10.95 -15.57 -1.87
N ALA A 146 11.17 -15.23 -3.15
CA ALA A 146 12.48 -15.10 -3.77
C ALA A 146 12.84 -13.64 -4.12
N GLY A 147 12.04 -12.67 -3.66
CA GLY A 147 12.29 -11.26 -3.89
C GLY A 147 13.52 -10.73 -3.15
N VAL A 148 14.08 -9.63 -3.66
CA VAL A 148 15.07 -8.81 -2.96
C VAL A 148 14.33 -7.62 -2.37
N GLY A 149 14.52 -7.38 -1.07
CA GLY A 149 14.01 -6.20 -0.37
C GLY A 149 15.06 -5.10 -0.33
N PHE A 150 14.60 -3.86 -0.40
CA PHE A 150 15.42 -2.66 -0.32
C PHE A 150 14.94 -1.81 0.85
N PHE A 151 15.88 -1.22 1.56
CA PHE A 151 15.63 -0.26 2.63
C PHE A 151 16.52 0.95 2.44
N GLY A 152 15.92 2.12 2.39
CA GLY A 152 16.60 3.41 2.29
C GLY A 152 16.09 4.35 3.38
N THR A 153 17.00 5.12 3.99
CA THR A 153 16.69 6.10 5.02
C THR A 153 17.88 7.05 5.19
N SER A 154 17.81 8.01 6.15
CA SER A 154 18.95 8.84 6.54
C SER A 154 20.14 8.03 7.09
N GLU A 155 21.31 8.63 7.13
CA GLU A 155 22.51 7.99 7.69
C GLU A 155 22.29 7.59 9.15
N ASP A 156 21.76 8.48 9.98
CA ASP A 156 21.51 8.21 11.41
C ASP A 156 20.57 7.01 11.62
N ASN A 157 19.45 6.96 10.87
CA ASN A 157 18.53 5.82 10.92
C ASN A 157 19.22 4.53 10.41
N LEU A 158 20.07 4.64 9.39
CA LEU A 158 20.74 3.50 8.81
C LEU A 158 21.79 2.94 9.77
N GLU A 159 22.57 3.79 10.45
CA GLU A 159 23.52 3.36 11.48
C GLU A 159 22.80 2.61 12.59
N TRP A 160 21.72 3.20 13.14
CA TRP A 160 20.88 2.53 14.13
C TRP A 160 20.34 1.18 13.63
N TYR A 161 19.84 1.11 12.40
CA TYR A 161 19.35 -0.15 11.81
C TYR A 161 20.45 -1.19 11.67
N LEU A 162 21.65 -0.81 11.22
CA LEU A 162 22.76 -1.73 10.99
C LEU A 162 23.28 -2.35 12.28
N GLU A 163 23.29 -1.62 13.39
CA GLU A 163 23.60 -2.17 14.72
C GLU A 163 22.72 -3.37 15.05
N HIS A 164 21.42 -3.26 14.82
CA HIS A 164 20.45 -4.32 15.08
C HIS A 164 20.50 -5.43 14.01
N ALA A 165 20.60 -5.04 12.75
CA ALA A 165 20.66 -5.99 11.64
C ALA A 165 21.94 -6.85 11.66
N GLY A 166 23.06 -6.30 12.15
CA GLY A 166 24.31 -7.03 12.34
C GLY A 166 24.22 -8.19 13.33
N ILE A 167 23.34 -8.05 14.34
CA ILE A 167 23.05 -9.13 15.29
C ILE A 167 22.11 -10.18 14.67
N ARG A 168 21.13 -9.74 13.85
CA ARG A 168 20.15 -10.63 13.21
C ARG A 168 20.78 -11.59 12.21
N GLY A 169 21.82 -11.17 11.48
CA GLY A 169 22.45 -11.98 10.45
C GLY A 169 23.68 -11.34 9.86
N ILE A 170 24.56 -12.20 9.27
CA ILE A 170 25.85 -11.78 8.71
C ILE A 170 25.70 -11.01 7.39
N GLY A 171 24.63 -11.30 6.64
CA GLY A 171 24.38 -10.61 5.38
C GLY A 171 23.20 -11.21 4.58
N PRO A 172 22.82 -10.54 3.49
CA PRO A 172 21.72 -10.97 2.64
C PRO A 172 22.09 -12.16 1.77
N ASN A 173 21.07 -12.77 1.12
CA ASN A 173 21.25 -13.83 0.15
C ASN A 173 21.87 -13.28 -1.16
N LYS A 174 23.20 -13.37 -1.27
CA LYS A 174 23.96 -12.84 -2.42
C LYS A 174 23.70 -13.59 -3.73
N ILE A 175 23.37 -14.89 -3.65
CA ILE A 175 23.03 -15.68 -4.84
C ILE A 175 21.72 -15.17 -5.44
N ASN A 176 20.73 -14.87 -4.60
CA ASN A 176 19.47 -14.30 -5.06
C ASN A 176 19.65 -12.89 -5.64
N GLN A 177 20.51 -12.07 -5.03
CA GLN A 177 20.85 -10.75 -5.59
C GLN A 177 21.53 -10.86 -6.97
N LEU A 178 22.46 -11.79 -7.11
CA LEU A 178 23.14 -12.06 -8.40
C LEU A 178 22.14 -12.55 -9.45
N ALA A 179 21.23 -13.45 -9.08
CA ALA A 179 20.19 -13.93 -9.99
C ALA A 179 19.29 -12.79 -10.50
N HIS A 180 18.92 -11.83 -9.65
CA HIS A 180 18.18 -10.64 -10.04
C HIS A 180 19.00 -9.73 -10.96
N HIS A 181 20.29 -9.54 -10.66
CA HIS A 181 21.20 -8.76 -11.50
C HIS A 181 21.31 -9.35 -12.91
N GLU A 182 21.57 -10.65 -13.00
CA GLU A 182 21.69 -11.37 -14.28
C GLU A 182 20.38 -11.37 -15.06
N PHE A 183 19.22 -11.50 -14.38
CA PHE A 183 17.91 -11.53 -15.01
C PHE A 183 17.50 -10.18 -15.57
N PHE A 184 17.72 -9.09 -14.86
CA PHE A 184 17.30 -7.76 -15.28
C PHE A 184 18.38 -7.03 -16.09
N GLY A 185 19.63 -7.19 -15.74
CA GLY A 185 20.79 -6.52 -16.35
C GLY A 185 20.83 -5.01 -16.13
N SER A 186 19.69 -4.34 -16.06
CA SER A 186 19.56 -2.88 -15.89
C SER A 186 18.18 -2.46 -15.41
N ALA A 187 18.02 -1.17 -15.08
CA ALA A 187 16.73 -0.58 -14.78
C ALA A 187 15.74 -0.71 -15.96
N GLU A 188 16.23 -0.61 -17.20
CA GLU A 188 15.40 -0.81 -18.40
C GLU A 188 14.96 -2.28 -18.54
N GLY A 189 15.78 -3.24 -18.13
CA GLY A 189 15.39 -4.64 -18.03
C GLY A 189 14.21 -4.86 -17.06
N VAL A 190 14.22 -4.18 -15.91
CA VAL A 190 13.07 -4.19 -14.98
C VAL A 190 11.82 -3.63 -15.66
N ARG A 191 11.92 -2.47 -16.31
CA ARG A 191 10.79 -1.86 -17.05
C ARG A 191 10.26 -2.76 -18.14
N ALA A 192 11.15 -3.43 -18.88
CA ALA A 192 10.76 -4.37 -19.94
C ALA A 192 9.96 -5.57 -19.40
N VAL A 193 10.34 -6.10 -18.22
CA VAL A 193 9.57 -7.14 -17.53
C VAL A 193 8.20 -6.60 -17.13
N MET A 194 8.14 -5.40 -16.57
CA MET A 194 6.88 -4.81 -16.09
C MET A 194 5.93 -4.46 -17.23
N ARG A 195 6.42 -4.04 -18.42
CA ARG A 195 5.56 -3.90 -19.61
C ARG A 195 4.92 -5.22 -20.02
N ARG A 196 5.65 -6.34 -19.92
CA ARG A 196 5.07 -7.67 -20.18
C ARG A 196 4.01 -8.05 -19.14
N HIS A 197 4.23 -7.73 -17.87
CA HIS A 197 3.21 -7.90 -16.82
C HIS A 197 1.98 -7.05 -17.12
N ALA A 198 2.16 -5.77 -17.46
CA ALA A 198 1.07 -4.87 -17.80
C ALA A 198 0.24 -5.42 -18.98
N ALA A 199 0.87 -5.95 -20.01
CA ALA A 199 0.17 -6.54 -21.15
C ALA A 199 -0.73 -7.73 -20.78
N LEU A 200 -0.38 -8.48 -19.72
CA LEU A 200 -1.17 -9.60 -19.22
C LEU A 200 -2.28 -9.17 -18.25
N ILE A 201 -2.02 -8.12 -17.47
CA ILE A 201 -2.91 -7.70 -16.38
C ILE A 201 -3.95 -6.67 -16.86
N LYS A 202 -3.54 -5.72 -17.70
CA LYS A 202 -4.38 -4.62 -18.19
C LYS A 202 -5.73 -5.09 -18.76
N PRO A 203 -5.81 -6.11 -19.64
CA PRO A 203 -7.10 -6.57 -20.18
C PRO A 203 -8.06 -7.05 -19.09
N LYS A 204 -7.55 -7.61 -18.00
CA LYS A 204 -8.37 -8.06 -16.84
C LYS A 204 -8.96 -6.87 -16.07
N PHE A 205 -8.18 -5.81 -15.88
CA PHE A 205 -8.67 -4.56 -15.28
C PHE A 205 -9.72 -3.91 -16.14
N GLU A 206 -9.47 -3.81 -17.46
CA GLU A 206 -10.44 -3.27 -18.42
C GLU A 206 -11.74 -4.08 -18.43
N ALA A 207 -11.67 -5.41 -18.31
CA ALA A 207 -12.84 -6.27 -18.20
C ALA A 207 -13.66 -5.98 -16.94
N VAL A 208 -13.00 -5.86 -15.77
CA VAL A 208 -13.66 -5.51 -14.50
C VAL A 208 -14.38 -4.16 -14.63
N LEU A 209 -13.67 -3.11 -15.04
CA LEU A 209 -14.23 -1.77 -15.16
C LEU A 209 -15.41 -1.72 -16.13
N ARG A 210 -15.29 -2.36 -17.28
CA ARG A 210 -16.35 -2.46 -18.28
C ARG A 210 -17.60 -3.17 -17.74
N ILE A 211 -17.42 -4.24 -16.95
CA ILE A 211 -18.55 -4.99 -16.39
C ILE A 211 -19.24 -4.16 -15.29
N LEU A 212 -18.47 -3.54 -14.39
CA LEU A 212 -19.01 -2.66 -13.36
C LEU A 212 -19.81 -1.50 -13.97
N ASP A 213 -19.23 -0.82 -14.97
CA ASP A 213 -19.89 0.28 -15.67
C ASP A 213 -21.19 -0.19 -16.34
N LYS A 214 -21.14 -1.29 -17.08
CA LYS A 214 -22.30 -1.84 -17.78
C LYS A 214 -23.42 -2.30 -16.83
N ARG A 215 -23.06 -2.87 -15.66
CA ARG A 215 -24.02 -3.51 -14.76
C ARG A 215 -24.51 -2.58 -13.67
N LEU A 216 -23.68 -1.66 -13.21
CA LEU A 216 -23.95 -0.82 -12.05
C LEU A 216 -23.92 0.69 -12.35
N GLY A 217 -23.32 1.11 -13.47
CA GLY A 217 -23.06 2.52 -13.76
C GLY A 217 -24.33 3.41 -13.81
N GLU A 218 -25.49 2.86 -14.20
CA GLU A 218 -26.73 3.62 -14.28
C GLU A 218 -27.50 3.70 -12.94
N TYR A 219 -27.10 2.89 -11.93
CA TYR A 219 -27.92 2.70 -10.72
C TYR A 219 -27.43 3.50 -9.51
N GLU A 220 -26.25 4.09 -9.57
CA GLU A 220 -25.61 4.84 -8.46
C GLU A 220 -25.53 4.04 -7.13
N VAL A 221 -25.48 2.71 -7.22
CA VAL A 221 -25.43 1.80 -6.05
C VAL A 221 -24.02 1.41 -5.68
N ALA A 222 -23.04 1.78 -6.48
CA ALA A 222 -21.64 1.49 -6.23
C ALA A 222 -20.72 2.53 -6.89
N GLN A 223 -19.53 2.67 -6.31
CA GLN A 223 -18.42 3.47 -6.87
C GLN A 223 -17.16 2.63 -6.90
N TRP A 224 -16.30 2.85 -7.87
CA TRP A 224 -15.05 2.10 -7.98
C TRP A 224 -13.92 2.97 -8.53
N THR A 225 -12.72 2.61 -8.13
CA THR A 225 -11.51 3.27 -8.62
C THR A 225 -11.16 2.80 -10.04
N ASN A 226 -10.51 3.67 -10.82
CA ASN A 226 -9.93 3.35 -12.12
C ASN A 226 -8.40 3.52 -12.06
N PRO A 227 -7.68 2.57 -11.44
CA PRO A 227 -6.25 2.71 -11.18
C PRO A 227 -5.44 2.68 -12.49
N LYS A 228 -4.36 3.46 -12.51
CA LYS A 228 -3.40 3.46 -13.62
C LYS A 228 -2.27 2.46 -13.43
N GLY A 229 -2.30 1.72 -12.33
CA GLY A 229 -1.31 0.70 -11.96
C GLY A 229 -1.70 -0.06 -10.69
N GLY A 230 -0.78 -0.87 -10.20
CA GLY A 230 -1.02 -1.73 -9.04
C GLY A 230 -1.78 -3.00 -9.39
N TYR A 231 -2.37 -3.62 -8.38
CA TYR A 231 -3.00 -4.95 -8.50
C TYR A 231 -4.48 -4.98 -8.11
N PHE A 232 -5.04 -3.84 -7.73
CA PHE A 232 -6.37 -3.81 -7.11
C PHE A 232 -7.26 -2.73 -7.70
N ILE A 233 -8.57 -2.98 -7.59
CA ILE A 233 -9.62 -1.99 -7.76
C ILE A 233 -10.37 -1.93 -6.43
N SER A 234 -10.59 -0.74 -5.90
CA SER A 234 -11.44 -0.52 -4.74
C SER A 234 -12.87 -0.32 -5.21
N LEU A 235 -13.77 -1.12 -4.67
CA LEU A 235 -15.21 -1.05 -4.94
C LEU A 235 -15.91 -0.68 -3.65
N ASP A 236 -16.63 0.43 -3.65
CA ASP A 236 -17.53 0.83 -2.57
C ASP A 236 -18.97 0.58 -3.03
N VAL A 237 -19.68 -0.24 -2.28
CA VAL A 237 -21.13 -0.52 -2.46
C VAL A 237 -21.96 0.33 -1.50
N VAL A 238 -23.27 0.19 -1.51
CA VAL A 238 -24.18 0.88 -0.57
C VAL A 238 -23.75 0.56 0.87
N ASP A 239 -23.76 1.57 1.73
CA ASP A 239 -23.40 1.42 3.15
C ASP A 239 -24.22 0.30 3.82
N GLY A 240 -23.54 -0.54 4.60
CA GLY A 240 -24.11 -1.68 5.28
C GLY A 240 -24.31 -2.93 4.42
N THR A 241 -23.71 -2.98 3.21
CA THR A 241 -23.97 -4.10 2.29
C THR A 241 -22.73 -4.88 1.84
N ALA A 242 -21.52 -4.41 2.09
CA ALA A 242 -20.29 -5.06 1.59
C ALA A 242 -20.13 -6.50 2.10
N ASN A 243 -20.39 -6.75 3.37
CA ASN A 243 -20.36 -8.10 3.93
C ASN A 243 -21.41 -9.00 3.26
N ARG A 244 -22.60 -8.45 2.99
CA ARG A 244 -23.67 -9.21 2.33
C ARG A 244 -23.31 -9.56 0.88
N VAL A 245 -22.73 -8.62 0.13
CA VAL A 245 -22.22 -8.87 -1.23
C VAL A 245 -21.13 -9.92 -1.20
N TRP A 246 -20.19 -9.83 -0.27
CA TRP A 246 -19.12 -10.81 -0.09
C TRP A 246 -19.66 -12.23 0.22
N GLU A 247 -20.67 -12.35 1.09
CA GLU A 247 -21.33 -13.63 1.41
C GLU A 247 -21.99 -14.24 0.18
N LEU A 248 -22.79 -13.45 -0.55
CA LEU A 248 -23.47 -13.90 -1.75
C LEU A 248 -22.49 -14.35 -2.83
N ALA A 249 -21.41 -13.57 -3.06
CA ALA A 249 -20.35 -13.94 -3.97
C ALA A 249 -19.70 -15.27 -3.58
N ARG A 250 -19.35 -15.44 -2.31
CA ARG A 250 -18.78 -16.70 -1.78
C ARG A 250 -19.75 -17.87 -1.97
N ASP A 251 -21.03 -17.71 -1.68
CA ASP A 251 -22.04 -18.74 -1.82
C ASP A 251 -22.27 -19.12 -3.30
N ALA A 252 -22.03 -18.18 -4.21
CA ALA A 252 -21.97 -18.42 -5.65
C ALA A 252 -20.65 -19.03 -6.14
N GLY A 253 -19.68 -19.27 -5.25
CA GLY A 253 -18.36 -19.83 -5.59
C GLY A 253 -17.32 -18.80 -6.03
N ILE A 254 -17.57 -17.51 -5.84
CA ILE A 254 -16.65 -16.42 -6.16
C ILE A 254 -15.87 -16.03 -4.91
N LEU A 255 -14.55 -16.26 -4.95
CA LEU A 255 -13.66 -15.99 -3.82
C LEU A 255 -13.13 -14.56 -3.89
N LEU A 256 -13.67 -13.68 -3.06
CA LEU A 256 -13.17 -12.33 -2.82
C LEU A 256 -12.39 -12.28 -1.49
N THR A 257 -11.53 -11.28 -1.35
CA THR A 257 -11.01 -10.93 -0.02
C THR A 257 -12.19 -10.52 0.87
N GLN A 258 -12.17 -10.91 2.14
CA GLN A 258 -13.25 -10.59 3.07
C GLN A 258 -13.50 -9.07 3.10
N ALA A 259 -14.77 -8.67 3.07
CA ALA A 259 -15.17 -7.28 3.26
C ALA A 259 -14.63 -6.72 4.59
N GLY A 260 -14.27 -5.45 4.62
CA GLY A 260 -13.65 -4.83 5.79
C GLY A 260 -12.15 -5.09 5.96
N SER A 261 -11.53 -6.05 5.23
CA SER A 261 -10.11 -6.36 5.37
C SER A 261 -9.18 -5.19 5.03
N ALA A 262 -9.64 -4.21 4.28
CA ALA A 262 -8.90 -2.99 3.97
C ALA A 262 -8.92 -1.93 5.10
N PHE A 263 -9.39 -2.31 6.29
CA PHE A 263 -9.49 -1.46 7.48
C PHE A 263 -8.87 -2.14 8.70
N PRO A 264 -8.35 -1.37 9.68
CA PRO A 264 -7.87 -1.91 10.94
C PRO A 264 -8.89 -2.83 11.62
N TYR A 265 -8.40 -3.89 12.24
CA TYR A 265 -9.23 -4.91 12.94
C TYR A 265 -10.25 -5.62 12.02
N GLY A 266 -10.14 -5.45 10.69
CA GLY A 266 -11.11 -5.99 9.74
C GLY A 266 -12.49 -5.31 9.79
N GLN A 267 -12.55 -4.07 10.28
CA GLN A 267 -13.79 -3.34 10.53
C GLN A 267 -13.87 -2.09 9.64
N ASP A 268 -14.76 -2.12 8.68
CA ASP A 268 -15.21 -0.95 7.93
C ASP A 268 -16.51 -0.47 8.59
N ASP A 269 -16.48 0.69 9.26
CA ASP A 269 -17.64 1.23 9.99
C ASP A 269 -18.84 1.48 9.07
N ASN A 270 -18.59 1.71 7.79
CA ASN A 270 -19.65 1.89 6.79
C ASN A 270 -20.07 0.57 6.11
N ASP A 271 -19.32 -0.53 6.32
CA ASP A 271 -19.57 -1.82 5.66
C ASP A 271 -19.84 -1.69 4.16
N ARG A 272 -18.92 -1.01 3.44
CA ARG A 272 -19.11 -0.70 2.02
C ARG A 272 -17.95 -1.11 1.11
N ASN A 273 -16.73 -1.27 1.66
CA ASN A 273 -15.55 -1.47 0.84
C ASN A 273 -15.27 -2.94 0.53
N ILE A 274 -15.04 -3.21 -0.75
CA ILE A 274 -14.63 -4.51 -1.28
C ILE A 274 -13.37 -4.32 -2.13
N ARG A 275 -12.32 -5.07 -1.83
CA ARG A 275 -11.10 -5.09 -2.63
C ARG A 275 -11.18 -6.15 -3.73
N LEU A 276 -11.09 -5.73 -4.98
CA LEU A 276 -11.05 -6.60 -6.15
C LEU A 276 -9.59 -6.82 -6.60
N ALA A 277 -9.20 -8.08 -6.80
CA ALA A 277 -7.84 -8.51 -7.17
C ALA A 277 -7.86 -9.37 -8.46
N PRO A 278 -8.03 -8.79 -9.65
CA PRO A 278 -8.25 -9.54 -10.88
C PRO A 278 -6.97 -10.14 -11.49
N THR A 279 -5.83 -10.01 -10.83
CA THR A 279 -4.52 -10.27 -11.46
C THR A 279 -4.21 -11.74 -11.68
N LEU A 280 -4.60 -12.63 -10.77
CA LEU A 280 -4.24 -14.06 -10.81
C LEU A 280 -5.11 -14.89 -11.77
N PRO A 281 -6.46 -14.86 -11.71
CA PRO A 281 -7.29 -15.74 -12.54
C PRO A 281 -7.14 -15.44 -14.05
N PRO A 282 -7.43 -16.41 -14.93
CA PRO A 282 -7.60 -16.13 -16.35
C PRO A 282 -8.68 -15.08 -16.61
N GLN A 283 -8.60 -14.37 -17.75
CA GLN A 283 -9.54 -13.29 -18.06
C GLN A 283 -10.99 -13.74 -18.08
N GLU A 284 -11.27 -14.94 -18.61
CA GLU A 284 -12.62 -15.51 -18.68
C GLU A 284 -13.23 -15.72 -17.29
N GLU A 285 -12.41 -16.18 -16.34
CA GLU A 285 -12.84 -16.34 -14.94
C GLU A 285 -13.07 -14.99 -14.27
N VAL A 286 -12.22 -13.99 -14.54
CA VAL A 286 -12.43 -12.61 -14.05
C VAL A 286 -13.75 -12.05 -14.56
N GLU A 287 -14.05 -12.21 -15.85
CA GLU A 287 -15.30 -11.71 -16.45
C GLU A 287 -16.52 -12.40 -15.84
N ALA A 288 -16.49 -13.71 -15.68
CA ALA A 288 -17.59 -14.47 -15.07
C ALA A 288 -17.78 -14.10 -13.58
N ALA A 289 -16.67 -13.98 -12.83
CA ALA A 289 -16.72 -13.60 -11.43
C ALA A 289 -17.28 -12.17 -11.25
N MET A 290 -16.86 -11.23 -12.09
CA MET A 290 -17.34 -9.85 -11.99
C MET A 290 -18.81 -9.68 -12.38
N ASP A 291 -19.31 -10.45 -13.35
CA ASP A 291 -20.73 -10.47 -13.67
C ASP A 291 -21.55 -11.02 -12.50
N GLY A 292 -21.04 -12.05 -11.80
CA GLY A 292 -21.61 -12.57 -10.57
C GLY A 292 -21.60 -11.56 -9.43
N VAL A 293 -20.47 -10.90 -9.16
CA VAL A 293 -20.37 -9.86 -8.11
C VAL A 293 -21.34 -8.72 -8.37
N ALA A 294 -21.45 -8.27 -9.63
CA ALA A 294 -22.41 -7.21 -9.99
C ALA A 294 -23.88 -7.64 -9.89
N THR A 295 -24.16 -8.93 -9.67
CA THR A 295 -25.49 -9.46 -9.42
C THR A 295 -25.82 -9.53 -7.94
N CYS A 296 -24.81 -9.66 -7.09
CA CYS A 296 -24.93 -9.73 -5.63
C CYS A 296 -25.30 -8.39 -5.01
#